data_6ee36b935b16278211f2a7790ae540d9
#
_entry.id   6ee36b935b16278211f2a7790ae540d9
#
_cell.length_a   1.000
_cell.length_b   1.000
_cell.length_c   1.000
_cell.angle_alpha   90.00
_cell.angle_beta   90.00
_cell.angle_gamma   90.00
#
_symmetry.space_group_name_H-M   'P 1'
#
loop_
_entity.id
_entity.type
_entity.pdbx_description
1 polymer ?
#
loop_
_entity_poly.entity_id
_entity_poly.type
_entity_poly.pdbx_seq_one_letter_code
_entity_poly.pdbx_strand_id
1 'polypeptide(L)'
;MVAAARNLDNRMLYYSTRNYYDDKCRELVDIVGLNFYDNDLSILKNAAADMKLKKDKLFISNYGKIINPSNTSGYSDPSSLESQSKYIVDFIKISKASPLMGGFFQSFTDWNSDMPNLKYPDQTNQYMRTSGLYTLFREQRPPAIILRKEFLDEDIPNLNIGTYSREAPLAFVFTGLITFILFIYLANSVRRFRENVWRALFRPFIFYTDVREQNLIPTFHNILLAIIISLGSGLFFANLLYFWKDTQLLDIMLSVIISQDTIKIYADEFITNPVKLVGILAAISFVKIFIITFIIWLFSLTIKYRVGFNNIYTITVWGLLPTILLLAIGTFYIRILQSNTDFVVIGLITAGFLYLISVYRILKGTYLLFDTFFIKVYAYGILSIALLGGGIMFYLNTTRFVYDYFRLVMTFLKL
;
A
#
# COMPACT_ATOMS: atom_id res chain seq x y z
N MET A 1 -18.35 -2.29 -30.95
CA MET A 1 -18.44 -0.83 -30.73
C MET A 1 -17.67 -0.05 -31.80
N VAL A 2 -16.33 -0.24 -31.94
CA VAL A 2 -15.53 0.47 -32.99
C VAL A 2 -16.03 0.27 -34.39
N ALA A 3 -16.31 -0.98 -34.81
CA ALA A 3 -16.86 -1.27 -36.13
C ALA A 3 -18.24 -0.59 -36.39
N ALA A 4 -19.09 -0.53 -35.37
CA ALA A 4 -20.37 0.18 -35.47
C ALA A 4 -20.18 1.70 -35.61
N ALA A 5 -19.21 2.28 -34.88
CA ALA A 5 -18.88 3.72 -35.00
C ALA A 5 -18.32 4.05 -36.40
N ARG A 6 -17.45 3.21 -36.96
CA ARG A 6 -16.89 3.42 -38.31
C ARG A 6 -17.96 3.31 -39.44
N ASN A 7 -19.02 2.55 -39.19
CA ASN A 7 -20.14 2.47 -40.15
C ASN A 7 -21.02 3.75 -40.15
N LEU A 8 -20.94 4.53 -39.07
CA LEU A 8 -21.75 5.74 -38.92
C LEU A 8 -20.97 7.01 -39.27
N ASP A 9 -19.64 7.01 -39.11
CA ASP A 9 -18.82 8.20 -39.24
C ASP A 9 -17.39 7.85 -39.70
N ASN A 10 -16.82 8.67 -40.56
CA ASN A 10 -15.45 8.55 -41.08
C ASN A 10 -14.42 9.35 -40.30
N ARG A 11 -14.81 10.03 -39.21
CA ARG A 11 -13.89 10.78 -38.38
C ARG A 11 -12.93 9.84 -37.66
N MET A 12 -11.75 10.38 -37.27
CA MET A 12 -10.79 9.64 -36.50
C MET A 12 -11.37 9.21 -35.15
N LEU A 13 -11.21 7.95 -34.81
CA LEU A 13 -11.63 7.38 -33.55
C LEU A 13 -10.46 7.37 -32.58
N TYR A 14 -10.70 7.86 -31.39
CA TYR A 14 -9.75 7.74 -30.29
C TYR A 14 -10.42 7.18 -29.04
N TYR A 15 -9.64 6.56 -28.18
CA TYR A 15 -10.04 6.23 -26.82
C TYR A 15 -8.88 6.48 -25.88
N SER A 16 -9.16 6.64 -24.59
CA SER A 16 -8.13 6.84 -23.59
C SER A 16 -7.95 5.62 -22.70
N THR A 17 -6.69 5.29 -22.44
CA THR A 17 -6.27 4.20 -21.58
C THR A 17 -5.30 4.69 -20.51
N ARG A 18 -5.15 3.93 -19.42
CA ARG A 18 -4.09 4.16 -18.43
C ARG A 18 -2.84 3.34 -18.70
N ASN A 19 -2.98 2.24 -19.40
CA ASN A 19 -1.88 1.32 -19.68
C ASN A 19 -1.62 1.20 -21.16
N TYR A 20 -0.59 1.90 -21.64
CA TYR A 20 -0.19 1.88 -23.04
C TYR A 20 0.37 0.52 -23.49
N TYR A 21 1.10 -0.19 -22.61
CA TYR A 21 1.83 -1.40 -23.00
C TYR A 21 0.96 -2.65 -23.13
N ASP A 22 -0.11 -2.77 -22.34
CA ASP A 22 -0.96 -3.95 -22.28
C ASP A 22 -2.38 -3.66 -22.81
N ASP A 23 -2.45 -2.86 -23.88
CA ASP A 23 -3.69 -2.42 -24.44
C ASP A 23 -4.05 -3.21 -25.70
N LYS A 24 -5.08 -4.06 -25.56
CA LYS A 24 -5.58 -4.92 -26.66
C LYS A 24 -6.44 -4.18 -27.71
N CYS A 25 -6.89 -2.97 -27.40
CA CYS A 25 -7.76 -2.19 -28.27
C CYS A 25 -6.99 -1.21 -29.17
N ARG A 26 -5.69 -1.13 -29.00
CA ARG A 26 -4.79 -0.17 -29.66
C ARG A 26 -4.88 -0.23 -31.20
N GLU A 27 -4.94 -1.43 -31.78
CA GLU A 27 -4.99 -1.63 -33.21
C GLU A 27 -6.36 -1.32 -33.84
N LEU A 28 -7.39 -1.14 -32.99
CA LEU A 28 -8.77 -0.90 -33.46
C LEU A 28 -9.10 0.57 -33.72
N VAL A 29 -8.26 1.49 -33.24
CA VAL A 29 -8.49 2.95 -33.27
C VAL A 29 -7.39 3.68 -34.01
N ASP A 30 -7.66 4.91 -34.39
CA ASP A 30 -6.72 5.74 -35.15
C ASP A 30 -5.71 6.45 -34.22
N ILE A 31 -6.13 6.76 -32.99
CA ILE A 31 -5.33 7.47 -31.99
C ILE A 31 -5.57 6.84 -30.63
N VAL A 32 -4.49 6.58 -29.91
CA VAL A 32 -4.56 6.15 -28.50
C VAL A 32 -4.31 7.34 -27.58
N GLY A 33 -5.25 7.59 -26.68
CA GLY A 33 -5.12 8.58 -25.62
C GLY A 33 -4.57 7.95 -24.35
N LEU A 34 -3.49 8.50 -23.77
CA LEU A 34 -2.95 8.06 -22.51
C LEU A 34 -3.39 9.00 -21.39
N ASN A 35 -4.04 8.45 -20.36
CA ASN A 35 -4.28 9.16 -19.10
C ASN A 35 -3.05 9.07 -18.22
N PHE A 36 -2.28 10.13 -18.15
CA PHE A 36 -1.01 10.18 -17.44
C PHE A 36 -1.15 10.99 -16.15
N TYR A 37 -1.25 10.29 -15.03
CA TYR A 37 -1.36 10.91 -13.70
C TYR A 37 -0.11 10.67 -12.84
N ASP A 38 0.98 10.18 -13.45
CA ASP A 38 2.20 9.86 -12.74
C ASP A 38 3.07 11.11 -12.59
N ASN A 39 3.74 11.21 -11.45
CA ASN A 39 4.72 12.25 -11.21
C ASN A 39 6.06 11.95 -11.89
N ASP A 40 6.29 10.69 -12.29
CA ASP A 40 7.53 10.26 -12.95
C ASP A 40 7.41 10.36 -14.48
N LEU A 41 7.89 11.46 -15.03
CA LEU A 41 7.93 11.69 -16.47
C LEU A 41 8.88 10.73 -17.23
N SER A 42 9.68 9.91 -16.54
CA SER A 42 10.52 8.89 -17.19
C SER A 42 9.67 7.82 -17.90
N ILE A 43 8.52 7.47 -17.32
CA ILE A 43 7.55 6.54 -17.91
C ILE A 43 7.03 7.08 -19.25
N LEU A 44 6.74 8.37 -19.30
CA LEU A 44 6.31 9.02 -20.54
C LEU A 44 7.42 9.01 -21.61
N LYS A 45 8.67 9.24 -21.22
CA LYS A 45 9.82 9.15 -22.14
C LYS A 45 9.95 7.75 -22.73
N ASN A 46 9.84 6.72 -21.90
CA ASN A 46 9.93 5.33 -22.33
C ASN A 46 8.76 4.95 -23.28
N ALA A 47 7.54 5.35 -22.93
CA ALA A 47 6.38 5.16 -23.78
C ALA A 47 6.56 5.87 -25.13
N ALA A 48 7.02 7.12 -25.14
CA ALA A 48 7.26 7.89 -26.35
C ALA A 48 8.36 7.27 -27.24
N ALA A 49 9.41 6.68 -26.62
CA ALA A 49 10.46 5.97 -27.36
C ALA A 49 9.95 4.70 -28.02
N ASP A 50 9.12 3.91 -27.33
CA ASP A 50 8.51 2.69 -27.85
C ASP A 50 7.56 2.99 -29.03
N MET A 51 6.81 4.07 -28.94
CA MET A 51 5.94 4.56 -30.02
C MET A 51 6.68 4.93 -31.29
N LYS A 52 7.83 5.61 -31.14
CA LYS A 52 8.66 5.96 -32.28
C LYS A 52 9.07 4.73 -33.08
N LEU A 53 9.33 3.62 -32.39
CA LEU A 53 9.63 2.32 -33.01
C LEU A 53 8.42 1.71 -33.73
N LYS A 54 7.20 1.87 -33.17
CA LYS A 54 5.97 1.24 -33.67
C LYS A 54 5.15 2.14 -34.61
N LYS A 55 5.56 3.38 -34.83
CA LYS A 55 4.89 4.40 -35.66
C LYS A 55 3.44 4.69 -35.23
N ASP A 56 3.12 4.56 -33.95
CA ASP A 56 1.79 4.83 -33.44
C ASP A 56 1.54 6.33 -33.22
N LYS A 57 0.26 6.69 -33.21
CA LYS A 57 -0.19 8.04 -32.84
C LYS A 57 -0.66 8.04 -31.39
N LEU A 58 0.10 8.68 -30.52
CA LEU A 58 -0.25 8.85 -29.12
C LEU A 58 -0.57 10.29 -28.79
N PHE A 59 -1.64 10.44 -28.07
CA PHE A 59 -2.09 11.70 -27.51
C PHE A 59 -2.19 11.55 -26.00
N ILE A 60 -1.77 12.56 -25.24
CA ILE A 60 -1.92 12.53 -23.79
C ILE A 60 -3.29 13.10 -23.44
N SER A 61 -4.25 12.22 -23.18
CA SER A 61 -5.65 12.61 -22.89
C SER A 61 -5.76 13.47 -21.64
N ASN A 62 -4.98 13.15 -20.61
CA ASN A 62 -4.92 13.93 -19.39
C ASN A 62 -3.52 13.85 -18.81
N TYR A 63 -2.93 14.99 -18.46
CA TYR A 63 -1.77 15.08 -17.61
C TYR A 63 -1.96 16.18 -16.58
N GLY A 64 -1.46 15.98 -15.39
CA GLY A 64 -1.62 16.95 -14.33
C GLY A 64 -0.99 16.47 -13.03
N LYS A 65 -0.88 17.38 -12.09
CA LYS A 65 -0.29 17.15 -10.78
C LYS A 65 -1.12 17.84 -9.72
N ILE A 66 -1.56 17.08 -8.72
CA ILE A 66 -2.24 17.62 -7.56
C ILE A 66 -1.18 18.22 -6.62
N ILE A 67 -1.44 19.41 -6.11
CA ILE A 67 -0.52 20.17 -5.28
C ILE A 67 -1.23 20.70 -4.03
N ASN A 68 -0.45 21.16 -3.06
CA ASN A 68 -0.95 22.00 -1.96
C ASN A 68 -0.81 23.47 -2.37
N PRO A 69 -1.91 24.19 -2.59
CA PRO A 69 -1.86 25.58 -3.04
C PRO A 69 -1.16 26.54 -2.08
N SER A 70 -1.10 26.20 -0.80
CA SER A 70 -0.43 27.01 0.24
C SER A 70 1.08 26.75 0.30
N ASN A 71 1.59 25.75 -0.45
CA ASN A 71 2.98 25.38 -0.40
C ASN A 71 3.78 26.01 -1.55
N THR A 72 4.67 26.92 -1.19
CA THR A 72 5.61 27.62 -2.08
C THR A 72 7.07 27.34 -1.73
N SER A 73 7.36 26.16 -1.20
CA SER A 73 8.70 25.80 -0.68
C SER A 73 9.74 25.49 -1.77
N GLY A 74 9.36 25.51 -3.04
CA GLY A 74 10.20 25.22 -4.19
C GLY A 74 9.91 23.86 -4.82
N TYR A 75 10.41 23.62 -6.05
CA TYR A 75 10.05 22.46 -6.84
C TYR A 75 10.64 21.12 -6.35
N SER A 76 11.60 21.14 -5.41
CA SER A 76 12.06 19.92 -4.73
C SER A 76 10.97 19.27 -3.89
N ASP A 77 10.01 20.07 -3.38
CA ASP A 77 8.83 19.56 -2.72
C ASP A 77 7.77 19.14 -3.74
N PRO A 78 7.43 17.84 -3.85
CA PRO A 78 6.46 17.37 -4.83
C PRO A 78 5.06 17.97 -4.68
N SER A 79 4.75 18.56 -3.53
CA SER A 79 3.44 19.16 -3.24
C SER A 79 3.34 20.65 -3.54
N SER A 80 4.44 21.33 -3.91
CA SER A 80 4.49 22.76 -4.09
C SER A 80 3.93 23.25 -5.43
N LEU A 81 3.57 24.54 -5.49
CA LEU A 81 3.20 25.23 -6.74
C LEU A 81 4.33 25.25 -7.77
N GLU A 82 5.57 25.43 -7.31
CA GLU A 82 6.77 25.40 -8.16
C GLU A 82 6.99 24.01 -8.75
N SER A 83 6.64 22.95 -8.02
CA SER A 83 6.70 21.59 -8.49
C SER A 83 5.70 21.32 -9.62
N GLN A 84 4.48 21.89 -9.58
CA GLN A 84 3.54 21.83 -10.68
C GLN A 84 4.07 22.61 -11.89
N SER A 85 4.65 23.80 -11.67
CA SER A 85 5.30 24.59 -12.71
C SER A 85 6.43 23.81 -13.41
N LYS A 86 7.31 23.21 -12.62
CA LYS A 86 8.41 22.39 -13.12
C LYS A 86 7.91 21.17 -13.90
N TYR A 87 6.88 20.51 -13.42
CA TYR A 87 6.24 19.38 -14.10
C TYR A 87 5.72 19.78 -15.49
N ILE A 88 5.09 20.94 -15.63
CA ILE A 88 4.60 21.48 -16.91
C ILE A 88 5.76 21.71 -17.88
N VAL A 89 6.82 22.37 -17.43
CA VAL A 89 8.01 22.62 -18.25
C VAL A 89 8.63 21.32 -18.75
N ASP A 90 8.83 20.37 -17.86
CA ASP A 90 9.44 19.08 -18.21
C ASP A 90 8.54 18.25 -19.13
N PHE A 91 7.22 18.27 -18.91
CA PHE A 91 6.26 17.63 -19.80
C PHE A 91 6.30 18.21 -21.21
N ILE A 92 6.29 19.54 -21.35
CA ILE A 92 6.34 20.21 -22.67
C ILE A 92 7.65 19.91 -23.37
N LYS A 93 8.79 19.92 -22.67
CA LYS A 93 10.09 19.53 -23.23
C LYS A 93 10.08 18.10 -23.78
N ILE A 94 9.50 17.15 -23.02
CA ILE A 94 9.37 15.77 -23.48
C ILE A 94 8.43 15.68 -24.68
N SER A 95 7.31 16.39 -24.65
CA SER A 95 6.34 16.41 -25.75
C SER A 95 6.95 16.98 -27.04
N LYS A 96 7.68 18.10 -26.97
CA LYS A 96 8.37 18.70 -28.13
C LYS A 96 9.47 17.76 -28.69
N ALA A 97 10.12 16.96 -27.84
CA ALA A 97 11.18 16.03 -28.23
C ALA A 97 10.68 14.65 -28.71
N SER A 98 9.38 14.38 -28.60
CA SER A 98 8.77 13.07 -28.82
C SER A 98 7.71 13.13 -29.93
N PRO A 99 7.34 11.99 -30.56
CA PRO A 99 6.31 11.95 -31.59
C PRO A 99 4.87 12.03 -31.01
N LEU A 100 4.70 12.72 -29.90
CA LEU A 100 3.40 12.93 -29.28
C LEU A 100 2.58 13.94 -30.09
N MET A 101 1.30 13.67 -30.27
CA MET A 101 0.37 14.60 -30.95
C MET A 101 -0.01 15.82 -30.10
N GLY A 102 0.29 15.79 -28.82
CA GLY A 102 -0.05 16.82 -27.85
C GLY A 102 -0.66 16.24 -26.58
N GLY A 103 -1.25 17.10 -25.74
CA GLY A 103 -1.89 16.67 -24.52
C GLY A 103 -2.79 17.73 -23.89
N PHE A 104 -3.76 17.29 -23.08
CA PHE A 104 -4.62 18.17 -22.29
C PHE A 104 -4.17 18.19 -20.85
N PHE A 105 -3.91 19.39 -20.33
CA PHE A 105 -3.63 19.58 -18.92
C PHE A 105 -4.93 19.46 -18.08
N GLN A 106 -4.90 18.64 -17.07
CA GLN A 106 -6.01 18.53 -16.12
C GLN A 106 -5.61 19.25 -14.81
N SER A 107 -6.24 20.38 -14.51
CA SER A 107 -7.41 20.97 -15.15
C SER A 107 -7.22 22.48 -15.31
N PHE A 108 -8.16 23.15 -15.96
CA PHE A 108 -8.14 24.62 -16.05
C PHE A 108 -8.34 25.25 -14.67
N THR A 109 -9.37 24.83 -13.93
CA THR A 109 -9.64 25.26 -12.55
C THR A 109 -9.59 24.05 -11.60
N ASP A 110 -9.44 24.32 -10.32
CA ASP A 110 -9.74 23.32 -9.29
C ASP A 110 -11.19 22.84 -9.42
N TRP A 111 -11.44 21.62 -9.00
CA TRP A 111 -12.76 21.00 -9.13
C TRP A 111 -13.08 20.10 -7.94
N ASN A 112 -14.37 19.93 -7.63
CA ASN A 112 -14.81 19.00 -6.61
C ASN A 112 -14.99 17.60 -7.19
N SER A 113 -14.43 16.64 -6.50
CA SER A 113 -14.58 15.21 -6.81
C SER A 113 -15.71 14.60 -5.98
N ASP A 114 -16.31 13.53 -6.48
CA ASP A 114 -17.30 12.73 -5.74
C ASP A 114 -16.66 11.93 -4.57
N MET A 115 -15.34 11.82 -4.55
CA MET A 115 -14.59 11.09 -3.51
C MET A 115 -13.59 12.00 -2.81
N PRO A 116 -13.43 11.86 -1.47
CA PRO A 116 -12.44 12.63 -0.74
C PRO A 116 -11.02 12.31 -1.20
N ASN A 117 -10.17 13.34 -1.22
CA ASN A 117 -8.76 13.26 -1.58
C ASN A 117 -7.93 13.04 -0.31
N LEU A 118 -7.03 12.07 -0.32
CA LEU A 118 -6.10 11.81 0.80
C LEU A 118 -4.86 12.72 0.77
N LYS A 119 -4.66 13.47 -0.31
CA LYS A 119 -3.51 14.34 -0.43
C LYS A 119 -3.81 15.68 0.23
N TYR A 120 -2.92 16.12 1.11
CA TYR A 120 -2.87 17.44 1.74
C TYR A 120 -3.92 17.68 2.83
N PRO A 121 -3.66 17.17 4.05
CA PRO A 121 -4.55 17.30 5.21
C PRO A 121 -4.85 18.75 5.64
N ASP A 122 -4.08 19.72 5.13
CA ASP A 122 -4.30 21.16 5.43
C ASP A 122 -5.43 21.78 4.60
N GLN A 123 -6.08 21.01 3.74
CA GLN A 123 -7.20 21.53 2.96
C GLN A 123 -8.50 21.51 3.75
N THR A 124 -9.16 22.64 3.80
CA THR A 124 -10.48 22.79 4.44
C THR A 124 -11.58 21.98 3.73
N ASN A 125 -11.34 21.57 2.48
CA ASN A 125 -12.27 20.76 1.68
C ASN A 125 -11.56 19.53 1.11
N GLN A 126 -11.80 18.36 1.69
CA GLN A 126 -11.21 17.10 1.28
C GLN A 126 -11.69 16.60 -0.09
N TYR A 127 -12.81 17.12 -0.59
CA TYR A 127 -13.33 16.77 -1.92
C TYR A 127 -12.70 17.60 -3.05
N MET A 128 -11.95 18.65 -2.71
CA MET A 128 -11.33 19.52 -3.70
C MET A 128 -10.08 18.87 -4.30
N ARG A 129 -10.02 18.83 -5.62
CA ARG A 129 -8.84 18.44 -6.40
C ARG A 129 -8.11 19.70 -6.84
N THR A 130 -6.97 19.96 -6.25
CA THR A 130 -6.13 21.15 -6.48
C THR A 130 -5.10 20.91 -7.57
N SER A 131 -5.55 20.42 -8.72
CA SER A 131 -4.71 20.26 -9.92
C SER A 131 -4.82 21.43 -10.90
N GLY A 132 -5.71 22.40 -10.64
CA GLY A 132 -6.01 23.50 -11.54
C GLY A 132 -4.86 24.48 -11.75
N LEU A 133 -4.79 25.05 -12.96
CA LEU A 133 -3.95 26.20 -13.27
C LEU A 133 -4.50 27.50 -12.62
N TYR A 134 -5.79 27.49 -12.34
CA TYR A 134 -6.52 28.55 -11.65
C TYR A 134 -7.21 27.96 -10.42
N THR A 135 -7.45 28.79 -9.41
CA THR A 135 -8.28 28.40 -8.26
C THR A 135 -9.73 28.15 -8.71
N LEU A 136 -10.55 27.60 -7.81
CA LEU A 136 -12.00 27.47 -8.05
C LEU A 136 -12.67 28.81 -8.38
N PHE A 137 -12.14 29.91 -7.84
CA PHE A 137 -12.62 31.30 -8.09
C PHE A 137 -11.95 31.94 -9.31
N ARG A 138 -11.21 31.16 -10.13
CA ARG A 138 -10.48 31.61 -11.32
C ARG A 138 -9.34 32.60 -11.06
N GLU A 139 -8.77 32.58 -9.88
CA GLU A 139 -7.54 33.31 -9.60
C GLU A 139 -6.35 32.55 -10.24
N GLN A 140 -5.51 33.28 -10.93
CA GLN A 140 -4.39 32.75 -11.67
C GLN A 140 -3.28 32.25 -10.73
N ARG A 141 -2.76 31.06 -10.98
CA ARG A 141 -1.61 30.50 -10.28
C ARG A 141 -0.33 30.60 -11.12
N PRO A 142 0.87 30.57 -10.49
CA PRO A 142 2.15 30.57 -11.20
C PRO A 142 2.29 29.54 -12.33
N PRO A 143 1.79 28.28 -12.19
CA PRO A 143 1.81 27.31 -13.28
C PRO A 143 1.09 27.76 -14.55
N ALA A 144 0.02 28.56 -14.46
CA ALA A 144 -0.68 29.10 -15.63
C ALA A 144 0.19 30.11 -16.40
N ILE A 145 0.95 30.93 -15.68
CA ILE A 145 1.89 31.88 -16.28
C ILE A 145 2.99 31.14 -17.02
N ILE A 146 3.54 30.09 -16.40
CA ILE A 146 4.59 29.24 -16.97
C ILE A 146 4.08 28.56 -18.25
N LEU A 147 2.90 27.94 -18.20
CA LEU A 147 2.30 27.28 -19.36
C LEU A 147 2.10 28.26 -20.54
N ARG A 148 1.60 29.47 -20.24
CA ARG A 148 1.46 30.53 -21.27
C ARG A 148 2.79 30.89 -21.90
N LYS A 149 3.83 31.11 -21.08
CA LYS A 149 5.17 31.44 -21.56
C LYS A 149 5.78 30.34 -22.42
N GLU A 150 5.62 29.10 -22.03
CA GLU A 150 6.06 27.93 -22.82
C GLU A 150 5.37 27.84 -24.19
N PHE A 151 4.09 28.23 -24.29
CA PHE A 151 3.37 28.26 -25.57
C PHE A 151 3.76 29.45 -26.45
N LEU A 152 4.18 30.57 -25.85
CA LEU A 152 4.61 31.78 -26.58
C LEU A 152 6.12 31.79 -26.84
N ASP A 153 6.85 30.73 -26.45
CA ASP A 153 8.32 30.64 -26.51
C ASP A 153 9.02 31.83 -25.83
N GLU A 154 8.40 32.35 -24.72
CA GLU A 154 8.95 33.40 -23.87
C GLU A 154 9.88 32.83 -22.79
N ASP A 155 10.79 33.67 -22.29
CA ASP A 155 11.71 33.30 -21.20
C ASP A 155 10.93 32.94 -19.91
N ILE A 156 11.20 31.74 -19.40
CA ILE A 156 10.60 31.24 -18.17
C ILE A 156 11.37 31.78 -16.98
N PRO A 157 10.70 32.29 -15.93
CA PRO A 157 11.36 32.70 -14.71
C PRO A 157 12.06 31.52 -14.03
N ASN A 158 13.18 31.80 -13.38
CA ASN A 158 13.87 30.78 -12.59
C ASN A 158 12.95 30.27 -11.49
N LEU A 159 12.68 28.95 -11.51
CA LEU A 159 11.91 28.29 -10.49
C LEU A 159 12.78 28.03 -9.26
N ASN A 160 12.28 28.37 -8.09
CA ASN A 160 12.98 28.09 -6.84
C ASN A 160 13.12 26.57 -6.64
N ILE A 161 14.32 26.08 -6.34
CA ILE A 161 14.58 24.66 -6.07
C ILE A 161 13.99 24.26 -4.71
N GLY A 162 14.21 25.12 -3.70
CA GLY A 162 13.84 24.81 -2.31
C GLY A 162 14.69 23.71 -1.68
N THR A 163 14.40 23.43 -0.44
CA THR A 163 15.03 22.34 0.35
C THR A 163 13.95 21.44 0.90
N TYR A 164 13.65 20.36 0.21
CA TYR A 164 12.68 19.37 0.70
C TYR A 164 13.40 18.11 1.14
N SER A 165 13.13 17.70 2.37
CA SER A 165 13.51 16.39 2.88
C SER A 165 12.26 15.64 3.30
N ARG A 166 12.09 14.43 2.78
CA ARG A 166 10.95 13.58 3.16
C ARG A 166 11.06 13.23 4.64
N GLU A 167 10.04 13.57 5.40
CA GLU A 167 10.02 13.32 6.84
C GLU A 167 10.07 11.82 7.15
N ALA A 168 11.01 11.42 8.01
CA ALA A 168 11.05 10.09 8.63
C ALA A 168 10.63 10.23 10.11
N PRO A 169 9.37 9.96 10.46
CA PRO A 169 8.89 10.16 11.82
C PRO A 169 9.69 9.35 12.84
N LEU A 170 10.27 10.05 13.80
CA LEU A 170 10.99 9.41 14.92
C LEU A 170 10.09 8.49 15.75
N ALA A 171 8.76 8.69 15.68
CA ALA A 171 7.78 7.86 16.37
C ALA A 171 7.93 6.37 16.02
N PHE A 172 8.24 6.02 14.77
CA PHE A 172 8.47 4.63 14.36
C PHE A 172 9.70 4.03 15.07
N VAL A 173 10.79 4.79 15.11
CA VAL A 173 12.03 4.36 15.77
C VAL A 173 11.82 4.19 17.28
N PHE A 174 11.18 5.17 17.94
CA PHE A 174 10.91 5.08 19.38
C PHE A 174 9.98 3.91 19.72
N THR A 175 8.90 3.73 18.97
CA THR A 175 7.97 2.60 19.18
C THR A 175 8.69 1.27 19.00
N GLY A 176 9.51 1.15 17.94
CA GLY A 176 10.29 -0.05 17.69
C GLY A 176 11.29 -0.34 18.81
N LEU A 177 12.07 0.66 19.22
CA LEU A 177 13.06 0.51 20.30
C LEU A 177 12.41 0.15 21.65
N ILE A 178 11.35 0.83 22.04
CA ILE A 178 10.62 0.53 23.29
C ILE A 178 10.11 -0.91 23.26
N THR A 179 9.50 -1.34 22.17
CA THR A 179 8.99 -2.71 22.03
C THR A 179 10.13 -3.74 22.05
N PHE A 180 11.25 -3.43 21.41
CA PHE A 180 12.44 -4.30 21.39
C PHE A 180 13.08 -4.41 22.78
N ILE A 181 13.22 -3.30 23.52
CA ILE A 181 13.69 -3.29 24.90
C ILE A 181 12.77 -4.10 25.80
N LEU A 182 11.47 -3.96 25.65
CA LEU A 182 10.48 -4.76 26.38
C LEU A 182 10.67 -6.26 26.13
N PHE A 183 10.86 -6.66 24.86
CA PHE A 183 11.11 -8.06 24.52
C PHE A 183 12.40 -8.59 25.15
N ILE A 184 13.50 -7.83 25.06
CA ILE A 184 14.78 -8.20 25.68
C ILE A 184 14.64 -8.28 27.21
N TYR A 185 13.96 -7.32 27.81
CA TYR A 185 13.71 -7.32 29.25
C TYR A 185 12.97 -8.59 29.70
N LEU A 186 11.90 -8.97 29.01
CA LEU A 186 11.17 -10.21 29.29
C LEU A 186 12.05 -11.46 29.11
N ALA A 187 12.85 -11.50 28.04
CA ALA A 187 13.74 -12.61 27.78
C ALA A 187 14.87 -12.74 28.82
N ASN A 188 15.33 -11.63 29.40
CA ASN A 188 16.36 -11.64 30.41
C ASN A 188 15.83 -11.85 31.86
N SER A 189 14.71 -11.20 32.19
CA SER A 189 14.13 -11.26 33.53
C SER A 189 13.43 -12.58 33.83
N VAL A 190 12.85 -13.24 32.79
CA VAL A 190 12.08 -14.46 32.98
C VAL A 190 12.75 -15.65 32.29
N ARG A 191 13.48 -16.44 33.06
CA ARG A 191 14.22 -17.62 32.56
C ARG A 191 13.34 -18.57 31.74
N ARG A 192 12.13 -18.88 32.24
CA ARG A 192 11.17 -19.75 31.53
C ARG A 192 10.72 -19.16 30.19
N PHE A 193 10.52 -17.84 30.10
CA PHE A 193 10.17 -17.18 28.86
C PHE A 193 11.29 -17.31 27.83
N ARG A 194 12.54 -17.04 28.21
CA ARG A 194 13.71 -17.21 27.35
C ARG A 194 13.87 -18.63 26.83
N GLU A 195 13.75 -19.64 27.72
CA GLU A 195 13.84 -21.04 27.35
C GLU A 195 12.71 -21.41 26.34
N ASN A 196 11.51 -20.91 26.56
CA ASN A 196 10.37 -21.12 25.64
C ASN A 196 10.57 -20.44 24.29
N VAL A 197 11.12 -19.22 24.24
CA VAL A 197 11.46 -18.52 22.98
C VAL A 197 12.46 -19.37 22.19
N TRP A 198 13.51 -19.86 22.87
CA TRP A 198 14.52 -20.68 22.21
C TRP A 198 13.94 -22.00 21.69
N ARG A 199 13.16 -22.72 22.53
CA ARG A 199 12.50 -23.96 22.13
C ARG A 199 11.51 -23.73 20.99
N ALA A 200 10.69 -22.72 21.10
CA ALA A 200 9.71 -22.39 20.06
C ALA A 200 10.39 -22.03 18.74
N LEU A 201 11.53 -21.35 18.70
CA LEU A 201 12.24 -21.02 17.47
C LEU A 201 12.95 -22.22 16.84
N PHE A 202 13.76 -22.96 17.63
CA PHE A 202 14.69 -23.96 17.12
C PHE A 202 14.22 -25.39 17.27
N ARG A 203 13.31 -25.67 18.23
CA ARG A 203 12.77 -27.01 18.51
C ARG A 203 11.23 -26.98 18.64
N PRO A 204 10.51 -26.50 17.63
CA PRO A 204 9.06 -26.27 17.72
C PRO A 204 8.26 -27.55 18.02
N PHE A 205 8.74 -28.72 17.58
CA PHE A 205 8.07 -29.98 17.85
C PHE A 205 8.01 -30.26 19.37
N ILE A 206 9.14 -30.18 20.05
CA ILE A 206 9.22 -30.41 21.50
C ILE A 206 8.37 -29.39 22.23
N PHE A 207 8.45 -28.12 21.83
CA PHE A 207 7.65 -27.05 22.43
C PHE A 207 6.14 -27.32 22.34
N TYR A 208 5.62 -27.75 21.19
CA TYR A 208 4.20 -28.02 21.03
C TYR A 208 3.75 -29.31 21.75
N THR A 209 4.64 -30.29 21.90
CA THR A 209 4.38 -31.48 22.70
C THR A 209 4.26 -31.11 24.19
N ASP A 210 5.14 -30.24 24.69
CA ASP A 210 5.06 -29.74 26.07
C ASP A 210 3.72 -28.99 26.33
N VAL A 211 3.25 -28.18 25.34
CA VAL A 211 1.95 -27.50 25.45
C VAL A 211 0.79 -28.51 25.49
N ARG A 212 0.86 -29.59 24.72
CA ARG A 212 -0.12 -30.68 24.73
C ARG A 212 -0.18 -31.40 26.08
N GLU A 213 0.98 -31.66 26.70
CA GLU A 213 1.11 -32.34 28.00
C GLU A 213 0.76 -31.45 29.18
N GLN A 214 0.15 -30.27 28.90
CA GLN A 214 -0.29 -29.28 29.89
C GLN A 214 0.84 -28.70 30.76
N ASN A 215 2.09 -28.72 30.30
CA ASN A 215 3.14 -27.90 30.86
C ASN A 215 2.83 -26.42 30.60
N LEU A 216 1.92 -25.86 31.43
CA LEU A 216 1.24 -24.60 31.18
C LEU A 216 2.25 -23.43 31.16
N ILE A 217 2.28 -22.76 30.01
CA ILE A 217 2.91 -21.45 29.91
C ILE A 217 1.95 -20.43 30.53
N PRO A 218 2.42 -19.57 31.45
CA PRO A 218 1.57 -18.55 32.03
C PRO A 218 0.88 -17.71 30.96
N THR A 219 -0.44 -17.57 31.05
CA THR A 219 -1.24 -16.80 30.08
C THR A 219 -0.73 -15.37 29.89
N PHE A 220 -0.19 -14.78 30.95
CA PHE A 220 0.43 -13.46 30.93
C PHE A 220 1.58 -13.37 29.91
N HIS A 221 2.46 -14.39 29.83
CA HIS A 221 3.55 -14.42 28.85
C HIS A 221 3.01 -14.51 27.42
N ASN A 222 1.92 -15.24 27.20
CA ASN A 222 1.30 -15.34 25.89
C ASN A 222 0.69 -14.00 25.46
N ILE A 223 0.03 -13.28 26.37
CA ILE A 223 -0.55 -11.96 26.10
C ILE A 223 0.55 -10.94 25.77
N LEU A 224 1.61 -10.89 26.59
CA LEU A 224 2.73 -9.97 26.34
C LEU A 224 3.42 -10.25 25.00
N LEU A 225 3.67 -11.53 24.70
CA LEU A 225 4.25 -11.92 23.42
C LEU A 225 3.33 -11.55 22.25
N ALA A 226 2.01 -11.75 22.37
CA ALA A 226 1.03 -11.35 21.37
C ALA A 226 1.03 -9.83 21.13
N ILE A 227 1.16 -9.02 22.19
CA ILE A 227 1.28 -7.56 22.08
C ILE A 227 2.56 -7.18 21.34
N ILE A 228 3.71 -7.77 21.69
CA ILE A 228 5.00 -7.51 21.05
C ILE A 228 4.96 -7.86 19.57
N ILE A 229 4.44 -9.04 19.21
CA ILE A 229 4.28 -9.47 17.81
C ILE A 229 3.35 -8.53 17.05
N SER A 230 2.24 -8.13 17.68
CA SER A 230 1.27 -7.23 17.07
C SER A 230 1.84 -5.84 16.83
N LEU A 231 2.61 -5.30 17.78
CA LEU A 231 3.32 -4.02 17.63
C LEU A 231 4.38 -4.11 16.53
N GLY A 232 5.15 -5.19 16.46
CA GLY A 232 6.14 -5.40 15.40
C GLY A 232 5.53 -5.47 14.01
N SER A 233 4.44 -6.24 13.86
CA SER A 233 3.69 -6.31 12.61
C SER A 233 3.03 -4.98 12.26
N GLY A 234 2.39 -4.33 13.24
CA GLY A 234 1.76 -3.02 13.08
C GLY A 234 2.76 -1.95 12.65
N LEU A 235 3.94 -1.93 13.28
CA LEU A 235 5.03 -1.01 12.94
C LEU A 235 5.52 -1.21 11.51
N PHE A 236 5.72 -2.44 11.07
CA PHE A 236 6.16 -2.74 9.71
C PHE A 236 5.17 -2.23 8.66
N PHE A 237 3.88 -2.57 8.80
CA PHE A 237 2.86 -2.14 7.86
C PHE A 237 2.55 -0.64 7.96
N ALA A 238 2.72 -0.03 9.15
CA ALA A 238 2.59 1.42 9.32
C ALA A 238 3.64 2.18 8.52
N ASN A 239 4.89 1.70 8.50
CA ASN A 239 5.92 2.30 7.65
C ASN A 239 5.57 2.26 6.16
N LEU A 240 5.01 1.14 5.67
CA LEU A 240 4.58 1.02 4.26
C LEU A 240 3.45 1.99 3.93
N LEU A 241 2.39 2.02 4.73
CA LEU A 241 1.25 2.91 4.48
C LEU A 241 1.66 4.38 4.61
N TYR A 242 2.46 4.73 5.60
CA TYR A 242 2.98 6.09 5.77
C TYR A 242 3.90 6.51 4.61
N PHE A 243 4.70 5.59 4.09
CA PHE A 243 5.54 5.84 2.91
C PHE A 243 4.70 6.18 1.68
N TRP A 244 3.53 5.56 1.53
CA TRP A 244 2.62 5.79 0.41
C TRP A 244 1.58 6.89 0.64
N LYS A 245 1.56 7.54 1.82
CA LYS A 245 0.52 8.54 2.17
C LYS A 245 0.28 9.62 1.12
N ASP A 246 1.37 10.06 0.45
CA ASP A 246 1.33 11.13 -0.55
C ASP A 246 1.21 10.59 -1.99
N THR A 247 1.00 9.29 -2.17
CA THR A 247 0.91 8.67 -3.50
C THR A 247 -0.55 8.49 -3.93
N GLN A 248 -0.79 8.66 -5.24
CA GLN A 248 -2.09 8.36 -5.83
C GLN A 248 -2.46 6.87 -5.69
N LEU A 249 -1.47 5.99 -5.59
CA LEU A 249 -1.65 4.56 -5.40
C LEU A 249 -2.47 4.26 -4.14
N LEU A 250 -2.09 4.86 -3.00
CA LEU A 250 -2.80 4.65 -1.74
C LEU A 250 -4.23 5.18 -1.81
N ASP A 251 -4.44 6.35 -2.42
CA ASP A 251 -5.78 6.93 -2.61
C ASP A 251 -6.69 5.99 -3.42
N ILE A 252 -6.18 5.42 -4.50
CA ILE A 252 -6.91 4.44 -5.32
C ILE A 252 -7.20 3.17 -4.51
N MET A 253 -6.22 2.60 -3.83
CA MET A 253 -6.39 1.38 -3.03
C MET A 253 -7.45 1.58 -1.93
N LEU A 254 -7.40 2.69 -1.22
CA LEU A 254 -8.38 2.99 -0.17
C LEU A 254 -9.77 3.23 -0.75
N SER A 255 -9.90 3.90 -1.89
CA SER A 255 -11.19 4.10 -2.57
C SER A 255 -11.83 2.80 -3.05
N VAL A 256 -11.01 1.82 -3.42
CA VAL A 256 -11.50 0.48 -3.83
C VAL A 256 -11.96 -0.34 -2.62
N ILE A 257 -11.19 -0.29 -1.52
CA ILE A 257 -11.48 -1.10 -0.32
C ILE A 257 -12.59 -0.45 0.51
N ILE A 258 -12.54 0.88 0.68
CA ILE A 258 -13.45 1.63 1.54
C ILE A 258 -14.48 2.35 0.68
N SER A 259 -15.74 1.92 0.80
CA SER A 259 -16.84 2.49 0.03
C SER A 259 -17.48 3.73 0.65
N GLN A 260 -17.26 3.93 1.96
CA GLN A 260 -17.85 5.03 2.72
C GLN A 260 -16.85 6.16 2.90
N ASP A 261 -17.21 7.35 2.46
CA ASP A 261 -16.34 8.53 2.52
C ASP A 261 -15.89 8.87 3.93
N THR A 262 -16.80 8.78 4.91
CA THR A 262 -16.48 8.99 6.32
C THR A 262 -15.38 8.08 6.83
N ILE A 263 -15.43 6.78 6.47
CA ILE A 263 -14.38 5.83 6.88
C ILE A 263 -13.07 6.14 6.17
N LYS A 264 -13.11 6.54 4.90
CA LYS A 264 -11.93 6.95 4.14
C LYS A 264 -11.25 8.18 4.77
N ILE A 265 -12.03 9.17 5.19
CA ILE A 265 -11.54 10.38 5.87
C ILE A 265 -10.85 10.02 7.20
N TYR A 266 -11.47 9.15 8.01
CA TYR A 266 -10.82 8.68 9.24
C TYR A 266 -9.55 7.87 8.93
N ALA A 267 -9.56 7.03 7.90
CA ALA A 267 -8.37 6.29 7.48
C ALA A 267 -7.21 7.23 7.13
N ASP A 268 -7.49 8.34 6.45
CA ASP A 268 -6.51 9.38 6.14
C ASP A 268 -5.94 10.02 7.40
N GLU A 269 -6.79 10.44 8.35
CA GLU A 269 -6.35 10.98 9.64
C GLU A 269 -5.42 10.02 10.40
N PHE A 270 -5.69 8.71 10.33
CA PHE A 270 -4.81 7.71 10.95
C PHE A 270 -3.50 7.54 10.19
N ILE A 271 -3.53 7.54 8.86
CA ILE A 271 -2.34 7.36 8.02
C ILE A 271 -1.38 8.56 8.17
N THR A 272 -1.90 9.76 8.30
CA THR A 272 -1.09 10.97 8.47
C THR A 272 -0.42 11.05 9.84
N ASN A 273 -0.99 10.41 10.87
CA ASN A 273 -0.44 10.39 12.23
C ASN A 273 0.31 9.08 12.53
N PRO A 274 1.65 9.08 12.59
CA PRO A 274 2.45 7.86 12.74
C PRO A 274 2.11 7.04 13.98
N VAL A 275 1.83 7.69 15.12
CA VAL A 275 1.52 7.01 16.38
C VAL A 275 0.16 6.33 16.33
N LYS A 276 -0.87 7.06 15.85
CA LYS A 276 -2.21 6.50 15.67
C LYS A 276 -2.18 5.34 14.68
N LEU A 277 -1.43 5.46 13.59
CA LEU A 277 -1.31 4.43 12.56
C LEU A 277 -0.70 3.13 13.13
N VAL A 278 0.41 3.22 13.86
CA VAL A 278 1.01 2.03 14.51
C VAL A 278 0.03 1.42 15.50
N GLY A 279 -0.64 2.23 16.33
CA GLY A 279 -1.59 1.75 17.32
C GLY A 279 -2.76 0.97 16.70
N ILE A 280 -3.36 1.51 15.64
CA ILE A 280 -4.47 0.83 14.93
C ILE A 280 -4.02 -0.46 14.25
N LEU A 281 -2.90 -0.44 13.53
CA LEU A 281 -2.42 -1.64 12.85
C LEU A 281 -1.95 -2.72 13.82
N ALA A 282 -1.40 -2.31 14.98
CA ALA A 282 -1.11 -3.24 16.06
C ALA A 282 -2.38 -3.84 16.66
N ALA A 283 -3.43 -3.04 16.88
CA ALA A 283 -4.72 -3.52 17.35
C ALA A 283 -5.35 -4.51 16.36
N ILE A 284 -5.35 -4.20 15.07
CA ILE A 284 -5.82 -5.12 14.00
C ILE A 284 -5.00 -6.42 14.01
N SER A 285 -3.68 -6.33 14.16
CA SER A 285 -2.80 -7.50 14.26
C SER A 285 -3.09 -8.34 15.50
N PHE A 286 -3.42 -7.70 16.61
CA PHE A 286 -3.78 -8.38 17.85
C PHE A 286 -5.13 -9.10 17.72
N VAL A 287 -6.13 -8.43 17.17
CA VAL A 287 -7.45 -9.03 16.88
C VAL A 287 -7.32 -10.22 15.92
N LYS A 288 -6.46 -10.11 14.90
CA LYS A 288 -6.17 -11.22 13.98
C LYS A 288 -5.71 -12.48 14.71
N ILE A 289 -4.89 -12.36 15.77
CA ILE A 289 -4.44 -13.50 16.58
C ILE A 289 -5.64 -14.20 17.23
N PHE A 290 -6.57 -13.43 17.78
CA PHE A 290 -7.80 -13.99 18.37
C PHE A 290 -8.69 -14.65 17.34
N ILE A 291 -8.84 -14.05 16.15
CA ILE A 291 -9.63 -14.64 15.05
C ILE A 291 -9.04 -16.00 14.64
N ILE A 292 -7.73 -16.07 14.44
CA ILE A 292 -7.06 -17.34 14.09
C ILE A 292 -7.28 -18.37 15.20
N THR A 293 -7.08 -17.98 16.46
CA THR A 293 -7.30 -18.86 17.62
C THR A 293 -8.74 -19.35 17.67
N PHE A 294 -9.71 -18.47 17.44
CA PHE A 294 -11.13 -18.79 17.46
C PHE A 294 -11.52 -19.77 16.34
N ILE A 295 -11.00 -19.58 15.14
CA ILE A 295 -11.22 -20.49 14.01
C ILE A 295 -10.69 -21.88 14.34
N ILE A 296 -9.47 -21.99 14.88
CA ILE A 296 -8.88 -23.27 15.28
C ILE A 296 -9.68 -23.89 16.41
N TRP A 297 -10.18 -23.08 17.35
CA TRP A 297 -11.04 -23.57 18.43
C TRP A 297 -12.36 -24.12 17.91
N LEU A 298 -13.01 -23.48 16.94
CA LEU A 298 -14.20 -24.02 16.29
C LEU A 298 -13.93 -25.41 15.66
N PHE A 299 -12.77 -25.59 15.01
CA PHE A 299 -12.38 -26.89 14.50
C PHE A 299 -12.17 -27.92 15.61
N SER A 300 -11.69 -27.53 16.79
CA SER A 300 -11.51 -28.42 17.93
C SER A 300 -12.83 -29.06 18.39
N LEU A 301 -13.96 -28.40 18.16
CA LEU A 301 -15.29 -28.91 18.50
C LEU A 301 -15.69 -30.14 17.66
N THR A 302 -15.04 -30.34 16.51
CA THR A 302 -15.30 -31.50 15.63
C THR A 302 -14.44 -32.74 16.00
N ILE A 303 -13.57 -32.60 17.01
CA ILE A 303 -12.60 -33.61 17.40
C ILE A 303 -13.01 -34.25 18.73
N LYS A 304 -12.69 -35.52 18.92
CA LYS A 304 -13.04 -36.28 20.12
C LYS A 304 -12.46 -35.72 21.43
N TYR A 305 -11.27 -35.12 21.36
CA TYR A 305 -10.58 -34.56 22.54
C TYR A 305 -10.90 -33.10 22.70
N ARG A 306 -11.40 -32.71 23.89
CA ARG A 306 -11.66 -31.32 24.24
C ARG A 306 -10.32 -30.60 24.50
N VAL A 307 -9.96 -29.71 23.63
CA VAL A 307 -8.78 -28.86 23.78
C VAL A 307 -9.18 -27.49 24.34
N GLY A 308 -8.50 -27.04 25.39
CA GLY A 308 -8.76 -25.73 26.00
C GLY A 308 -8.37 -24.58 25.08
N PHE A 309 -9.18 -23.53 25.07
CA PHE A 309 -8.91 -22.32 24.27
C PHE A 309 -7.51 -21.73 24.52
N ASN A 310 -7.04 -21.74 25.79
CA ASN A 310 -5.74 -21.22 26.17
C ASN A 310 -4.57 -21.98 25.50
N ASN A 311 -4.69 -23.29 25.30
CA ASN A 311 -3.65 -24.09 24.66
C ASN A 311 -3.58 -23.74 23.16
N ILE A 312 -4.74 -23.55 22.51
CA ILE A 312 -4.81 -23.11 21.10
C ILE A 312 -4.24 -21.71 20.96
N TYR A 313 -4.60 -20.79 21.88
CA TYR A 313 -4.06 -19.43 21.91
C TYR A 313 -2.52 -19.45 22.04
N THR A 314 -1.99 -20.30 22.94
CA THR A 314 -0.54 -20.47 23.10
C THR A 314 0.11 -20.88 21.78
N ILE A 315 -0.41 -21.92 21.12
CA ILE A 315 0.14 -22.40 19.84
C ILE A 315 0.08 -21.29 18.76
N THR A 316 -1.01 -20.55 18.70
CA THR A 316 -1.18 -19.49 17.72
C THR A 316 -0.14 -18.37 17.95
N VAL A 317 0.00 -17.88 19.17
CA VAL A 317 0.94 -16.81 19.51
C VAL A 317 2.39 -17.24 19.27
N TRP A 318 2.77 -18.41 19.78
CA TRP A 318 4.14 -18.93 19.63
C TRP A 318 4.43 -19.40 18.19
N GLY A 319 3.42 -19.81 17.44
CA GLY A 319 3.54 -20.08 16.02
C GLY A 319 3.85 -18.81 15.19
N LEU A 320 3.36 -17.65 15.61
CA LEU A 320 3.64 -16.35 15.02
C LEU A 320 5.00 -15.76 15.42
N LEU A 321 5.76 -16.41 16.32
CA LEU A 321 7.06 -15.90 16.80
C LEU A 321 8.04 -15.50 15.68
N PRO A 322 8.14 -16.17 14.50
CA PRO A 322 9.01 -15.72 13.42
C PRO A 322 8.72 -14.29 12.95
N THR A 323 7.46 -13.83 13.03
CA THR A 323 7.11 -12.46 12.63
C THR A 323 7.66 -11.37 13.56
N ILE A 324 8.29 -11.75 14.69
CA ILE A 324 8.99 -10.79 15.55
C ILE A 324 10.16 -10.09 14.80
N LEU A 325 10.70 -10.70 13.76
CA LEU A 325 11.71 -10.08 12.89
C LEU A 325 11.18 -8.82 12.19
N LEU A 326 9.86 -8.73 11.98
CA LEU A 326 9.23 -7.51 11.45
C LEU A 326 9.38 -6.32 12.39
N LEU A 327 9.56 -6.55 13.70
CA LEU A 327 9.86 -5.48 14.66
C LEU A 327 11.22 -4.84 14.37
N ALA A 328 12.24 -5.67 14.18
CA ALA A 328 13.59 -5.17 13.89
C ALA A 328 13.63 -4.42 12.54
N ILE A 329 13.04 -5.01 11.52
CA ILE A 329 12.93 -4.39 10.18
C ILE A 329 12.12 -3.10 10.29
N GLY A 330 10.91 -3.15 10.87
CA GLY A 330 9.99 -2.02 10.99
C GLY A 330 10.57 -0.81 11.71
N THR A 331 11.50 -1.00 12.65
CA THR A 331 12.12 0.10 13.39
C THR A 331 12.84 1.09 12.48
N PHE A 332 13.48 0.62 11.41
CA PHE A 332 14.26 1.46 10.48
C PHE A 332 13.69 1.49 9.07
N TYR A 333 12.59 0.80 8.82
CA TYR A 333 12.11 0.51 7.47
C TYR A 333 11.75 1.77 6.67
N ILE A 334 11.19 2.80 7.31
CA ILE A 334 10.88 4.07 6.63
C ILE A 334 12.12 4.71 5.98
N ARG A 335 13.26 4.67 6.65
CA ARG A 335 14.52 5.22 6.10
C ARG A 335 15.06 4.39 4.94
N ILE A 336 14.90 3.07 5.02
CA ILE A 336 15.27 2.17 3.93
C ILE A 336 14.41 2.44 2.71
N LEU A 337 13.08 2.59 2.88
CA LEU A 337 12.14 2.91 1.81
C LEU A 337 12.44 4.27 1.16
N GLN A 338 12.89 5.25 1.94
CA GLN A 338 13.27 6.56 1.42
C GLN A 338 14.56 6.54 0.58
N SER A 339 15.47 5.59 0.85
CA SER A 339 16.70 5.45 0.06
C SER A 339 16.47 4.81 -1.30
N ASN A 340 15.60 3.79 -1.38
CA ASN A 340 15.20 3.14 -2.63
C ASN A 340 13.83 2.51 -2.50
N THR A 341 12.93 2.83 -3.44
CA THR A 341 11.56 2.31 -3.52
C THR A 341 11.48 0.80 -3.78
N ASP A 342 12.53 0.18 -4.37
CA ASP A 342 12.56 -1.26 -4.65
C ASP A 342 12.51 -2.11 -3.36
N PHE A 343 12.95 -1.54 -2.24
CA PHE A 343 12.84 -2.19 -0.92
C PHE A 343 11.41 -2.42 -0.45
N VAL A 344 10.41 -1.80 -1.06
CA VAL A 344 8.98 -2.11 -0.82
C VAL A 344 8.72 -3.58 -1.16
N VAL A 345 9.12 -4.01 -2.35
CA VAL A 345 8.90 -5.37 -2.83
C VAL A 345 9.65 -6.39 -1.97
N ILE A 346 10.92 -6.10 -1.68
CA ILE A 346 11.75 -6.97 -0.82
C ILE A 346 11.12 -7.11 0.57
N GLY A 347 10.65 -6.00 1.15
CA GLY A 347 9.98 -6.03 2.44
C GLY A 347 8.68 -6.83 2.44
N LEU A 348 7.84 -6.68 1.41
CA LEU A 348 6.61 -7.44 1.26
C LEU A 348 6.87 -8.95 1.09
N ILE A 349 7.88 -9.33 0.28
CA ILE A 349 8.30 -10.74 0.12
C ILE A 349 8.80 -11.29 1.47
N THR A 350 9.64 -10.54 2.19
CA THR A 350 10.14 -10.94 3.52
C THR A 350 9.01 -11.14 4.50
N ALA A 351 8.07 -10.18 4.59
CA ALA A 351 6.90 -10.32 5.45
C ALA A 351 6.03 -11.52 5.06
N GLY A 352 5.76 -11.72 3.77
CA GLY A 352 5.03 -12.87 3.25
C GLY A 352 5.68 -14.20 3.64
N PHE A 353 6.99 -14.30 3.49
CA PHE A 353 7.76 -15.49 3.88
C PHE A 353 7.66 -15.77 5.39
N LEU A 354 7.80 -14.75 6.24
CA LEU A 354 7.66 -14.91 7.69
C LEU A 354 6.24 -15.34 8.09
N TYR A 355 5.21 -14.81 7.44
CA TYR A 355 3.84 -15.25 7.66
C TYR A 355 3.61 -16.68 7.16
N LEU A 356 4.16 -17.09 6.03
CA LEU A 356 4.07 -18.48 5.54
C LEU A 356 4.70 -19.46 6.52
N ILE A 357 5.90 -19.16 7.02
CA ILE A 357 6.55 -19.97 8.07
C ILE A 357 5.64 -20.05 9.30
N SER A 358 5.05 -18.93 9.70
CA SER A 358 4.18 -18.87 10.87
C SER A 358 2.91 -19.70 10.70
N VAL A 359 2.28 -19.65 9.54
CA VAL A 359 1.11 -20.49 9.21
C VAL A 359 1.48 -21.98 9.27
N TYR A 360 2.59 -22.37 8.65
CA TYR A 360 3.10 -23.75 8.74
C TYR A 360 3.29 -24.20 10.20
N ARG A 361 3.86 -23.33 11.04
CA ARG A 361 4.11 -23.61 12.46
C ARG A 361 2.82 -23.75 13.27
N ILE A 362 1.84 -22.88 13.02
CA ILE A 362 0.53 -22.96 13.65
C ILE A 362 -0.16 -24.28 13.26
N LEU A 363 -0.18 -24.64 11.99
CA LEU A 363 -0.78 -25.89 11.52
C LEU A 363 -0.08 -27.11 12.13
N LYS A 364 1.26 -27.11 12.19
CA LYS A 364 2.03 -28.16 12.84
C LYS A 364 1.74 -28.26 14.34
N GLY A 365 1.66 -27.13 15.04
CA GLY A 365 1.29 -27.10 16.46
C GLY A 365 -0.14 -27.58 16.69
N THR A 366 -1.07 -27.19 15.86
CA THR A 366 -2.47 -27.64 15.90
C THR A 366 -2.58 -29.15 15.66
N TYR A 367 -1.83 -29.69 14.71
CA TYR A 367 -1.75 -31.12 14.44
C TYR A 367 -1.31 -31.89 15.69
N LEU A 368 -0.23 -31.44 16.34
CA LEU A 368 0.30 -32.07 17.54
C LEU A 368 -0.66 -31.98 18.74
N LEU A 369 -1.33 -30.81 18.89
CA LEU A 369 -2.25 -30.57 19.98
C LEU A 369 -3.51 -31.44 19.88
N PHE A 370 -4.03 -31.61 18.66
CA PHE A 370 -5.28 -32.32 18.42
C PHE A 370 -5.12 -33.85 18.34
N ASP A 371 -3.89 -34.33 18.25
CA ASP A 371 -3.57 -35.76 18.09
C ASP A 371 -4.41 -36.42 16.97
N THR A 372 -4.48 -35.78 15.84
CA THR A 372 -5.28 -36.17 14.69
C THR A 372 -4.43 -36.44 13.48
N PHE A 373 -5.02 -36.91 12.39
CA PHE A 373 -4.26 -37.12 11.15
C PHE A 373 -3.77 -35.78 10.57
N PHE A 374 -2.48 -35.70 10.24
CA PHE A 374 -1.82 -34.57 9.59
C PHE A 374 -2.65 -34.00 8.43
N ILE A 375 -3.11 -34.86 7.52
CA ILE A 375 -3.88 -34.45 6.34
C ILE A 375 -5.14 -33.65 6.72
N LYS A 376 -5.85 -34.04 7.78
CA LYS A 376 -7.07 -33.32 8.21
C LYS A 376 -6.76 -31.90 8.63
N VAL A 377 -5.75 -31.67 9.49
CA VAL A 377 -5.44 -30.34 10.00
C VAL A 377 -4.95 -29.43 8.90
N TYR A 378 -4.10 -29.93 8.00
CA TYR A 378 -3.61 -29.13 6.89
C TYR A 378 -4.71 -28.83 5.86
N ALA A 379 -5.53 -29.83 5.53
CA ALA A 379 -6.66 -29.62 4.61
C ALA A 379 -7.66 -28.57 5.16
N TYR A 380 -8.07 -28.68 6.43
CA TYR A 380 -8.96 -27.70 7.05
C TYR A 380 -8.31 -26.31 7.18
N GLY A 381 -7.00 -26.24 7.51
CA GLY A 381 -6.27 -24.99 7.59
C GLY A 381 -6.18 -24.29 6.24
N ILE A 382 -5.79 -25.00 5.20
CA ILE A 382 -5.72 -24.46 3.83
C ILE A 382 -7.12 -24.06 3.34
N LEU A 383 -8.13 -24.92 3.58
CA LEU A 383 -9.53 -24.63 3.21
C LEU A 383 -10.04 -23.36 3.89
N SER A 384 -9.73 -23.16 5.18
CA SER A 384 -10.13 -21.97 5.93
C SER A 384 -9.49 -20.70 5.34
N ILE A 385 -8.19 -20.76 5.03
CA ILE A 385 -7.49 -19.63 4.40
C ILE A 385 -8.06 -19.35 3.01
N ALA A 386 -8.33 -20.40 2.23
CA ALA A 386 -8.90 -20.27 0.89
C ALA A 386 -10.34 -19.70 0.92
N LEU A 387 -11.18 -20.16 1.86
CA LEU A 387 -12.55 -19.66 2.02
C LEU A 387 -12.57 -18.21 2.49
N LEU A 388 -11.78 -17.85 3.49
CA LEU A 388 -11.75 -16.48 4.00
C LEU A 388 -11.10 -15.54 2.98
N GLY A 389 -9.91 -15.85 2.51
CA GLY A 389 -9.18 -15.01 1.55
C GLY A 389 -9.88 -14.97 0.20
N GLY A 390 -10.27 -16.14 -0.32
CA GLY A 390 -11.01 -16.25 -1.58
C GLY A 390 -12.39 -15.61 -1.52
N GLY A 391 -13.12 -15.77 -0.41
CA GLY A 391 -14.42 -15.15 -0.20
C GLY A 391 -14.34 -13.62 -0.16
N ILE A 392 -13.36 -13.07 0.56
CA ILE A 392 -13.10 -11.62 0.60
C ILE A 392 -12.73 -11.11 -0.80
N MET A 393 -11.81 -11.79 -1.48
CA MET A 393 -11.39 -11.42 -2.84
C MET A 393 -12.53 -11.52 -3.85
N PHE A 394 -13.35 -12.57 -3.76
CA PHE A 394 -14.53 -12.73 -4.61
C PHE A 394 -15.52 -11.59 -4.37
N TYR A 395 -15.84 -11.29 -3.11
CA TYR A 395 -16.73 -10.17 -2.75
C TYR A 395 -16.19 -8.83 -3.27
N LEU A 396 -14.93 -8.53 -3.03
CA LEU A 396 -14.31 -7.30 -3.49
C LEU A 396 -14.24 -7.22 -5.03
N ASN A 397 -14.02 -8.34 -5.71
CA ASN A 397 -14.00 -8.34 -7.16
C ASN A 397 -15.39 -8.16 -7.78
N THR A 398 -16.42 -8.78 -7.23
CA THR A 398 -17.80 -8.65 -7.73
C THR A 398 -18.39 -7.26 -7.49
N THR A 399 -18.03 -6.63 -6.35
CA THR A 399 -18.56 -5.33 -5.97
C THR A 399 -17.69 -4.15 -6.41
N ARG A 400 -16.38 -4.35 -6.59
CA ARG A 400 -15.40 -3.28 -6.75
C ARG A 400 -14.38 -3.50 -7.87
N PHE A 401 -14.46 -4.58 -8.62
CA PHE A 401 -13.51 -4.91 -9.71
C PHE A 401 -12.03 -4.90 -9.26
N VAL A 402 -11.76 -5.44 -8.07
CA VAL A 402 -10.43 -5.35 -7.41
C VAL A 402 -9.32 -5.94 -8.26
N TYR A 403 -9.58 -6.97 -9.09
CA TYR A 403 -8.55 -7.54 -9.96
C TYR A 403 -8.01 -6.55 -10.99
N ASP A 404 -8.85 -5.68 -11.53
CA ASP A 404 -8.42 -4.65 -12.47
C ASP A 404 -7.55 -3.60 -11.78
N TYR A 405 -7.92 -3.22 -10.54
CA TYR A 405 -7.12 -2.32 -9.72
C TYR A 405 -5.82 -2.97 -9.22
N PHE A 406 -5.84 -4.26 -8.88
CA PHE A 406 -4.62 -4.98 -8.51
C PHE A 406 -3.62 -5.02 -9.66
N ARG A 407 -4.10 -5.27 -10.89
CA ARG A 407 -3.28 -5.19 -12.09
C ARG A 407 -2.68 -3.78 -12.29
N LEU A 408 -3.47 -2.74 -12.04
CA LEU A 408 -2.99 -1.37 -12.06
C LEU A 408 -1.88 -1.13 -11.02
N VAL A 409 -2.07 -1.61 -9.79
CA VAL A 409 -1.07 -1.52 -8.70
C VAL A 409 0.24 -2.21 -9.10
N MET A 410 0.17 -3.41 -9.69
CA MET A 410 1.36 -4.13 -10.17
C MET A 410 2.11 -3.33 -11.24
N THR A 411 1.39 -2.66 -12.13
CA THR A 411 2.00 -1.78 -13.14
C THR A 411 2.71 -0.58 -12.48
N PHE A 412 2.15 0.01 -11.43
CA PHE A 412 2.80 1.09 -10.67
C PHE A 412 4.03 0.62 -9.90
N LEU A 413 4.02 -0.60 -9.41
CA LEU A 413 5.17 -1.18 -8.70
C LEU A 413 6.25 -1.72 -9.65
N LYS A 414 6.04 -1.64 -10.97
CA LYS A 414 6.93 -2.21 -12.02
C LYS A 414 7.18 -3.72 -11.83
N LEU A 415 6.20 -4.46 -11.31
CA LEU A 415 6.24 -5.91 -11.10
C LEU A 415 5.61 -6.67 -12.27
#